data_e70b21fb67791cce8b20dab6b8adc417
#
_entry.id   e70b21fb67791cce8b20dab6b8adc417
#
_cell.length_a   1.000
_cell.length_b   1.000
_cell.length_c   1.000
_cell.angle_alpha   90.00
_cell.angle_beta   90.00
_cell.angle_gamma   90.00
#
_symmetry.space_group_name_H-M   'P 1'
#
loop_
_entity.id
_entity.type
_entity.pdbx_description
1 polymer ?
#
loop_
_entity_poly.entity_id
_entity_poly.type
_entity_poly.pdbx_seq_one_letter_code
_entity_poly.pdbx_strand_id
1 'polypeptide(L)'
;MLTIFRAHPDVLAEYHGRITHIMVDEYQDTNVAQYLWLRLLTGPERNLCCVGDDDQSIYGWRGAEVGNILKFESDFPGASTVRLEENYRSTGHILAAASGIIARNESRLGKTLYTCLLYTSPSPRD
;
A
#
# COMPACT_ATOMS: atom_id res chain seq x y z
N MET A 1 -1.11 -20.15 -9.15
CA MET A 1 0.03 -19.25 -9.49
C MET A 1 1.22 -19.43 -8.54
N LEU A 2 1.09 -19.22 -7.23
CA LEU A 2 2.22 -19.37 -6.28
C LEU A 2 2.91 -20.73 -6.37
N THR A 3 2.14 -21.81 -6.41
CA THR A 3 2.65 -23.19 -6.53
C THR A 3 3.42 -23.38 -7.84
N ILE A 4 2.91 -22.83 -8.95
CA ILE A 4 3.54 -22.93 -10.26
C ILE A 4 4.89 -22.19 -10.26
N PHE A 5 4.93 -20.95 -9.79
CA PHE A 5 6.17 -20.16 -9.76
C PHE A 5 7.25 -20.76 -8.86
N ARG A 6 6.85 -21.45 -7.78
CA ARG A 6 7.80 -22.15 -6.90
C ARG A 6 8.30 -23.47 -7.47
N ALA A 7 7.45 -24.18 -8.20
CA ALA A 7 7.78 -25.47 -8.80
C ALA A 7 8.45 -25.36 -10.17
N HIS A 8 8.24 -24.26 -10.88
CA HIS A 8 8.69 -24.04 -12.26
C HIS A 8 9.42 -22.69 -12.38
N PRO A 9 10.72 -22.64 -12.02
CA PRO A 9 11.51 -21.40 -12.11
C PRO A 9 11.65 -20.86 -13.54
N ASP A 10 11.57 -21.73 -14.55
CA ASP A 10 11.56 -21.38 -15.97
C ASP A 10 10.34 -20.52 -16.33
N VAL A 11 9.16 -20.89 -15.83
CA VAL A 11 7.94 -20.10 -16.01
C VAL A 11 8.06 -18.73 -15.31
N LEU A 12 8.58 -18.71 -14.10
CA LEU A 12 8.81 -17.45 -13.39
C LEU A 12 9.78 -16.53 -14.13
N ALA A 13 10.86 -17.09 -14.69
CA ALA A 13 11.84 -16.34 -15.48
C ALA A 13 11.21 -15.71 -16.73
N GLU A 14 10.26 -16.40 -17.38
CA GLU A 14 9.51 -15.83 -18.50
C GLU A 14 8.71 -14.59 -18.07
N TYR A 15 8.04 -14.65 -16.92
CA TYR A 15 7.31 -13.50 -16.37
C TYR A 15 8.25 -12.34 -16.02
N HIS A 16 9.42 -12.61 -15.43
CA HIS A 16 10.42 -11.58 -15.15
C HIS A 16 10.90 -10.87 -16.43
N GLY A 17 11.04 -11.61 -17.54
CA GLY A 17 11.41 -11.01 -18.81
C GLY A 17 10.31 -10.14 -19.45
N ARG A 18 9.04 -10.39 -19.10
CA ARG A 18 7.88 -9.66 -19.64
C ARG A 18 7.44 -8.49 -18.77
N ILE A 19 7.56 -8.62 -17.44
CA ILE A 19 7.11 -7.64 -16.46
C ILE A 19 8.33 -6.93 -15.87
N THR A 20 8.62 -5.76 -16.40
CA THR A 20 9.79 -4.97 -15.98
C THR A 20 9.49 -4.02 -14.81
N HIS A 21 8.24 -3.60 -14.65
CA HIS A 21 7.79 -2.70 -13.60
C HIS A 21 6.46 -3.17 -13.05
N ILE A 22 6.30 -3.09 -11.73
CA ILE A 22 5.07 -3.46 -11.03
C ILE A 22 4.62 -2.25 -10.20
N MET A 23 3.37 -1.88 -10.38
CA MET A 23 2.70 -0.87 -9.55
C MET A 23 1.55 -1.52 -8.80
N VAL A 24 1.50 -1.31 -7.50
CA VAL A 24 0.47 -1.85 -6.62
C VAL A 24 -0.22 -0.70 -5.92
N ASP A 25 -1.54 -0.66 -6.04
CA ASP A 25 -2.38 0.27 -5.31
C ASP A 25 -3.05 -0.42 -4.12
N GLU A 26 -3.46 0.35 -3.12
CA GLU A 26 -4.12 -0.13 -1.89
C GLU A 26 -3.35 -1.28 -1.22
N TYR A 27 -2.02 -1.12 -1.12
CA TYR A 27 -1.12 -2.18 -0.66
C TYR A 27 -1.45 -2.68 0.76
N GLN A 28 -2.08 -1.86 1.62
CA GLN A 28 -2.54 -2.24 2.95
C GLN A 28 -3.60 -3.33 2.94
N ASP A 29 -4.30 -3.52 1.83
CA ASP A 29 -5.38 -4.51 1.68
C ASP A 29 -4.89 -5.85 1.11
N THR A 30 -3.59 -6.01 0.90
CA THR A 30 -3.01 -7.27 0.42
C THR A 30 -3.07 -8.38 1.47
N ASN A 31 -3.45 -9.57 1.05
CA ASN A 31 -3.35 -10.77 1.87
C ASN A 31 -1.98 -11.46 1.70
N VAL A 32 -1.71 -12.46 2.54
CA VAL A 32 -0.44 -13.20 2.52
C VAL A 32 -0.14 -13.83 1.15
N ALA A 33 -1.14 -14.37 0.47
CA ALA A 33 -0.93 -15.00 -0.84
C ALA A 33 -0.57 -13.97 -1.92
N GLN A 34 -1.25 -12.83 -1.94
CA GLN A 34 -0.94 -11.71 -2.83
C GLN A 34 0.45 -11.14 -2.56
N TYR A 35 0.80 -10.96 -1.29
CA TYR A 35 2.13 -10.53 -0.88
C TYR A 35 3.24 -11.49 -1.36
N LEU A 36 3.09 -12.79 -1.15
CA LEU A 36 4.05 -13.79 -1.61
C LEU A 36 4.16 -13.84 -3.15
N TRP A 37 3.03 -13.72 -3.83
CA TRP A 37 3.01 -13.65 -5.29
C TRP A 37 3.75 -12.42 -5.82
N LEU A 38 3.51 -11.26 -5.22
CA LEU A 38 4.20 -10.02 -5.54
C LEU A 38 5.72 -10.14 -5.33
N ARG A 39 6.13 -10.74 -4.21
CA ARG A 39 7.54 -10.99 -3.91
C ARG A 39 8.22 -11.84 -4.98
N LEU A 40 7.54 -12.86 -5.50
CA LEU A 40 8.06 -13.70 -6.57
C LEU A 40 8.14 -12.93 -7.90
N LEU A 41 7.10 -12.17 -8.24
CA LEU A 41 7.05 -11.42 -9.49
C LEU A 41 8.04 -10.26 -9.56
N THR A 42 8.35 -9.63 -8.43
CA THR A 42 9.26 -8.47 -8.39
C THR A 42 10.65 -8.81 -8.91
N GLY A 43 11.09 -10.06 -8.75
CA GLY A 43 12.36 -10.54 -9.31
C GLY A 43 13.59 -9.79 -8.79
N PRO A 44 14.73 -9.96 -9.47
CA PRO A 44 16.00 -9.37 -9.06
C PRO A 44 16.09 -7.86 -9.30
N GLU A 45 15.40 -7.35 -10.32
CA GLU A 45 15.44 -5.92 -10.70
C GLU A 45 14.72 -5.02 -9.69
N ARG A 46 13.78 -5.57 -8.92
CA ARG A 46 13.03 -4.89 -7.87
C ARG A 46 12.36 -3.58 -8.28
N ASN A 47 11.89 -3.49 -9.51
CA ASN A 47 11.13 -2.33 -10.00
C ASN A 47 9.69 -2.39 -9.51
N LEU A 48 9.50 -2.12 -8.24
CA LEU A 48 8.22 -2.19 -7.54
C LEU A 48 7.89 -0.82 -6.96
N CYS A 49 6.68 -0.33 -7.24
CA CYS A 49 6.11 0.84 -6.60
C CYS A 49 4.80 0.44 -5.93
N CYS A 50 4.72 0.59 -4.61
CA CYS A 50 3.51 0.32 -3.84
C CYS A 50 2.94 1.63 -3.30
N VAL A 51 1.66 1.82 -3.49
CA VAL A 51 0.90 2.92 -2.89
C VAL A 51 -0.08 2.34 -1.88
N GLY A 52 -0.19 2.94 -0.73
CA GLY A 52 -1.11 2.48 0.30
C GLY A 52 -1.18 3.43 1.49
N ASP A 53 -2.12 3.16 2.35
CA ASP A 53 -2.39 3.93 3.55
C ASP A 53 -2.76 2.97 4.69
N ASP A 54 -1.83 2.78 5.62
CA ASP A 54 -2.03 1.90 6.77
C ASP A 54 -3.21 2.32 7.66
N ASP A 55 -3.53 3.63 7.69
CA ASP A 55 -4.69 4.15 8.40
C ASP A 55 -6.04 3.76 7.76
N GLN A 56 -6.03 3.27 6.52
CA GLN A 56 -7.21 2.81 5.79
C GLN A 56 -7.34 1.28 5.72
N SER A 57 -6.56 0.55 6.49
CA SER A 57 -6.61 -0.92 6.53
C SER A 57 -7.85 -1.42 7.26
N ILE A 58 -8.95 -1.59 6.54
CA ILE A 58 -10.26 -1.99 7.06
C ILE A 58 -10.71 -3.39 6.62
N TYR A 59 -9.91 -4.08 5.80
CA TYR A 59 -10.25 -5.38 5.22
C TYR A 59 -9.55 -6.58 5.90
N GLY A 60 -9.12 -6.43 7.16
CA GLY A 60 -8.56 -7.53 7.94
C GLY A 60 -9.47 -8.76 8.00
N TRP A 61 -10.79 -8.56 8.05
CA TRP A 61 -11.78 -9.62 8.01
C TRP A 61 -11.83 -10.40 6.68
N ARG A 62 -11.27 -9.84 5.60
CA ARG A 62 -11.06 -10.52 4.31
C ARG A 62 -9.68 -11.15 4.18
N GLY A 63 -8.89 -11.15 5.26
CA GLY A 63 -7.53 -11.67 5.26
C GLY A 63 -6.47 -10.67 4.79
N ALA A 64 -6.80 -9.38 4.69
CA ALA A 64 -5.81 -8.34 4.49
C ALA A 64 -4.85 -8.29 5.70
N GLU A 65 -3.58 -8.11 5.42
CA GLU A 65 -2.52 -8.11 6.43
C GLU A 65 -1.81 -6.76 6.43
N VAL A 66 -2.21 -5.86 7.33
CA VAL A 66 -1.59 -4.52 7.46
C VAL A 66 -0.09 -4.61 7.74
N GLY A 67 0.38 -5.70 8.34
CA GLY A 67 1.79 -5.95 8.54
C GLY A 67 2.61 -5.92 7.25
N ASN A 68 2.01 -6.16 6.09
CA ASN A 68 2.69 -6.09 4.80
C ASN A 68 3.18 -4.68 4.48
N ILE A 69 2.35 -3.65 4.71
CA ILE A 69 2.77 -2.26 4.47
C ILE A 69 3.73 -1.77 5.55
N LEU A 70 3.53 -2.17 6.80
CA LEU A 70 4.39 -1.78 7.91
C LEU A 70 5.82 -2.35 7.80
N LYS A 71 5.98 -3.48 7.13
CA LYS A 71 7.27 -4.17 6.91
C LYS A 71 7.90 -3.86 5.56
N PHE A 72 7.31 -2.96 4.75
CA PHE A 72 7.74 -2.76 3.37
C PHE A 72 9.24 -2.46 3.22
N GLU A 73 9.78 -1.56 4.02
CA GLU A 73 11.21 -1.21 3.98
C GLU A 73 12.12 -2.38 4.40
N SER A 74 11.64 -3.21 5.33
CA SER A 74 12.34 -4.43 5.73
C SER A 74 12.31 -5.50 4.64
N ASP A 75 11.19 -5.64 3.96
CA ASP A 75 10.98 -6.63 2.90
C ASP A 75 11.68 -6.26 1.59
N PHE A 76 11.83 -4.95 1.34
CA PHE A 76 12.47 -4.39 0.17
C PHE A 76 13.58 -3.41 0.58
N PRO A 77 14.74 -3.92 1.04
CA PRO A 77 15.85 -3.07 1.48
C PRO A 77 16.30 -2.10 0.38
N GLY A 78 16.45 -0.83 0.73
CA GLY A 78 16.79 0.23 -0.20
C GLY A 78 15.58 0.89 -0.88
N ALA A 79 14.37 0.51 -0.53
CA ALA A 79 13.17 1.20 -0.96
C ALA A 79 13.14 2.63 -0.42
N SER A 80 12.66 3.55 -1.25
CA SER A 80 12.42 4.94 -0.85
C SER A 80 10.96 5.13 -0.47
N THR A 81 10.72 5.63 0.72
CA THR A 81 9.35 5.91 1.21
C THR A 81 9.06 7.40 1.10
N VAL A 82 8.01 7.72 0.36
CA VAL A 82 7.49 9.10 0.23
C VAL A 82 6.13 9.18 0.92
N ARG A 83 5.98 10.15 1.83
CA ARG A 83 4.72 10.41 2.52
C ARG A 83 3.99 11.55 1.84
N LEU A 84 2.75 11.27 1.42
CA LEU A 84 1.85 12.27 0.86
C LEU A 84 0.94 12.78 1.99
N GLU A 85 1.21 13.97 2.49
CA GLU A 85 0.52 14.52 3.67
C GLU A 85 -0.47 15.63 3.31
N GLU A 86 -0.37 16.23 2.13
CA GLU A 86 -1.32 17.23 1.67
C GLU A 86 -2.59 16.57 1.15
N ASN A 87 -3.72 16.93 1.76
CA ASN A 87 -5.03 16.41 1.40
C ASN A 87 -5.82 17.44 0.59
N TYR A 88 -6.27 17.03 -0.59
CA TYR A 88 -7.06 17.86 -1.52
C TYR A 88 -8.55 17.53 -1.52
N ARG A 89 -8.97 16.58 -0.68
CA ARG A 89 -10.34 16.06 -0.63
C ARG A 89 -11.18 16.72 0.47
N SER A 90 -10.59 16.98 1.62
CA SER A 90 -11.32 17.33 2.84
C SER A 90 -10.85 18.65 3.44
N THR A 91 -11.76 19.35 4.10
CA THR A 91 -11.44 20.56 4.87
C THR A 91 -10.70 20.22 6.17
N GLY A 92 -10.08 21.23 6.77
CA GLY A 92 -9.31 21.08 8.01
C GLY A 92 -10.13 20.49 9.17
N HIS A 93 -11.41 20.81 9.29
CA HIS A 93 -12.28 20.26 10.34
C HIS A 93 -12.49 18.76 10.21
N ILE A 94 -12.69 18.28 8.97
CA ILE A 94 -12.84 16.85 8.69
C ILE A 94 -11.53 16.13 8.98
N LEU A 95 -10.40 16.69 8.55
CA LEU A 95 -9.08 16.09 8.81
C LEU A 95 -8.75 16.05 10.31
N ALA A 96 -9.10 17.09 11.05
CA ALA A 96 -8.88 17.12 12.50
C ALA A 96 -9.69 16.03 13.21
N ALA A 97 -10.95 15.83 12.83
CA ALA A 97 -11.79 14.77 13.37
C ALA A 97 -11.23 13.37 13.04
N ALA A 98 -10.86 13.14 11.78
CA ALA A 98 -10.26 11.88 11.34
C ALA A 98 -8.94 11.59 12.05
N SER A 99 -8.06 12.59 12.15
CA SER A 99 -6.77 12.47 12.85
C SER A 99 -6.95 12.16 14.34
N GLY A 100 -7.97 12.74 14.99
CA GLY A 100 -8.28 12.45 16.39
C GLY A 100 -8.72 11.01 16.63
N ILE A 101 -9.40 10.40 15.66
CA ILE A 101 -9.81 8.98 15.73
C ILE A 101 -8.60 8.09 15.49
N ILE A 102 -7.86 8.32 14.39
CA ILE A 102 -6.78 7.44 13.98
C ILE A 102 -5.56 7.50 14.90
N ALA A 103 -5.35 8.61 15.61
CA ALA A 103 -4.26 8.75 16.58
C ALA A 103 -4.31 7.72 17.73
N ARG A 104 -5.46 7.07 17.93
CA ARG A 104 -5.63 6.01 18.93
C ARG A 104 -5.15 4.63 18.46
N ASN A 105 -4.84 4.47 17.18
CA ASN A 105 -4.28 3.23 16.67
C ASN A 105 -2.81 3.12 17.09
N GLU A 106 -2.45 1.99 17.69
CA GLU A 106 -1.10 1.75 18.22
C GLU A 106 -0.09 1.42 17.12
N SER A 107 -0.51 0.75 16.06
CA SER A 107 0.36 0.28 14.98
C SER A 107 0.12 1.08 13.70
N ARG A 108 0.95 2.09 13.47
CA ARG A 108 0.87 2.92 12.27
C ARG A 108 2.23 3.52 11.90
N LEU A 109 2.44 3.78 10.61
CA LEU A 109 3.63 4.47 10.13
C LEU A 109 3.65 5.95 10.52
N GLY A 110 2.50 6.50 10.82
CA GLY A 110 2.29 7.88 11.24
C GLY A 110 2.48 8.89 10.10
N LYS A 111 1.50 9.77 9.98
CA LYS A 111 1.53 10.94 9.09
C LYS A 111 0.65 12.02 9.68
N THR A 112 0.89 13.27 9.30
CA THR A 112 0.06 14.40 9.67
C THR A 112 -0.54 14.99 8.41
N LEU A 113 -1.85 14.79 8.23
CA LEU A 113 -2.56 15.34 7.08
C LEU A 113 -2.87 16.82 7.31
N TYR A 114 -2.65 17.62 6.29
CA TYR A 114 -3.03 19.02 6.24
C TYR A 114 -3.72 19.35 4.92
N THR A 115 -4.50 20.39 4.88
CA THR A 115 -5.16 20.88 3.66
C THR A 115 -5.22 22.40 3.65
N CYS A 116 -5.17 22.97 2.47
CA CYS A 116 -5.47 24.38 2.22
C CYS A 116 -6.93 24.62 1.80
N LEU A 117 -7.75 23.57 1.71
CA LEU A 117 -9.14 23.69 1.31
C LEU A 117 -9.96 24.35 2.43
N LEU A 118 -10.64 25.45 2.09
CA LEU A 118 -11.59 26.12 2.97
C LEU A 118 -12.99 25.47 2.90
N TYR A 119 -13.33 24.91 1.71
CA TYR A 119 -14.60 24.25 1.45
C TYR A 119 -14.38 22.95 0.68
N THR A 120 -15.19 21.93 0.97
CA THR A 120 -15.28 20.74 0.13
C THR A 120 -16.32 21.00 -0.96
N SER A 121 -15.96 20.80 -2.23
CA SER A 121 -16.97 20.59 -3.27
C SER A 121 -17.73 19.30 -2.95
N PRO A 122 -19.05 19.24 -3.21
CA PRO A 122 -19.74 17.96 -3.16
C PRO A 122 -19.00 16.99 -4.07
N SER A 123 -18.48 15.91 -3.49
CA SER A 123 -17.85 14.86 -4.28
C SER A 123 -18.89 14.33 -5.26
N PRO A 124 -18.58 14.19 -6.55
CA PRO A 124 -19.42 13.37 -7.41
C PRO A 124 -19.57 12.02 -6.71
N ARG A 125 -20.80 11.61 -6.48
CA ARG A 125 -21.06 10.29 -5.91
C ARG A 125 -20.55 9.26 -6.90
N ASP A 126 -19.58 8.50 -6.45
CA ASP A 126 -19.18 7.29 -7.16
C ASP A 126 -20.36 6.32 -7.25
#